data_4f04e75f3b9ebc51189a4e29c19bf9d7
#
_entry.id   4f04e75f3b9ebc51189a4e29c19bf9d7
#
_cell.length_a   1.000
_cell.length_b   1.000
_cell.length_c   1.000
_cell.angle_alpha   90.00
_cell.angle_beta   90.00
_cell.angle_gamma   90.00
#
_symmetry.space_group_name_H-M   'P 1'
#
loop_
_entity.id
_entity.type
_entity.pdbx_description
1 polymer ?
#
loop_
_entity_poly.entity_id
_entity_poly.type
_entity_poly.pdbx_seq_one_letter_code
_entity_poly.pdbx_strand_id
1 'polypeptide(L)' 'MEITPTNQILAVITTNRDRVGGSAPIFYADSHEELEQISIYLARIFMAAIHDLGNGVYIIVKH' A
#
# COMPACT_ATOMS: atom_id res chain seq x y z
N MET A 1 8.49 4.63 -8.19
CA MET A 1 8.62 3.17 -7.94
C MET A 1 7.52 2.44 -8.68
N GLU A 2 7.86 1.37 -9.32
CA GLU A 2 6.90 0.54 -10.03
C GLU A 2 6.66 -0.74 -9.24
N ILE A 3 5.38 -1.06 -9.02
CA ILE A 3 4.98 -2.26 -8.29
C ILE A 3 4.28 -3.19 -9.25
N THR A 4 4.79 -4.39 -9.41
CA THR A 4 4.12 -5.43 -10.18
C THR A 4 3.56 -6.47 -9.21
N PRO A 5 2.32 -6.91 -9.41
CA PRO A 5 1.69 -7.86 -8.49
C PRO A 5 2.23 -9.27 -8.71
N THR A 6 3.48 -9.48 -8.37
CA THR A 6 4.04 -10.81 -8.36
C THR A 6 3.68 -11.43 -7.04
N ASN A 7 3.06 -12.55 -7.09
CA ASN A 7 2.69 -13.29 -5.90
C ASN A 7 1.67 -12.54 -5.04
N GLN A 8 2.09 -11.76 -4.05
CA GLN A 8 1.24 -11.51 -2.91
C GLN A 8 1.07 -10.06 -2.52
N ILE A 9 1.45 -9.15 -3.40
CA ILE A 9 1.16 -7.74 -3.16
C ILE A 9 -0.29 -7.49 -3.52
N LEU A 10 -1.10 -7.19 -2.51
CA LEU A 10 -2.53 -7.03 -2.66
C LEU A 10 -2.94 -5.58 -2.92
N ALA A 11 -2.19 -4.63 -2.36
CA ALA A 11 -2.51 -3.23 -2.51
C ALA A 11 -1.30 -2.38 -2.17
N VAL A 12 -1.30 -1.16 -2.69
CA VAL A 12 -0.30 -0.13 -2.39
C VAL A 12 -1.06 1.10 -1.90
N ILE A 13 -0.61 1.69 -0.80
CA ILE A 13 -1.18 2.93 -0.29
C ILE A 13 -0.06 3.96 -0.22
N THR A 14 -0.29 5.15 -0.75
CA THR A 14 0.74 6.16 -0.81
C THR A 14 0.17 7.56 -0.61
N THR A 15 0.97 8.45 -0.02
CA THR A 15 0.65 9.87 0.02
C THR A 15 1.23 10.61 -1.18
N ASN A 16 2.04 9.97 -2.01
CA ASN A 16 2.72 10.61 -3.12
C ASN A 16 2.31 9.95 -4.44
N ARG A 17 1.50 10.67 -5.21
CA ARG A 17 0.94 10.17 -6.45
C ARG A 17 1.98 9.92 -7.54
N ASP A 18 3.12 10.56 -7.43
CA ASP A 18 4.16 10.46 -8.46
C ASP A 18 5.17 9.36 -8.20
N ARG A 19 5.08 8.71 -7.04
CA ARG A 19 6.10 7.76 -6.63
C ARG A 19 5.82 6.32 -6.99
N VAL A 20 4.57 6.00 -7.24
CA VAL A 20 4.15 4.60 -7.39
C VAL A 20 3.44 4.41 -8.71
N GLY A 21 3.85 3.39 -9.42
CA GLY A 21 3.16 2.93 -10.62
C GLY A 21 3.17 1.41 -10.64
N GLY A 22 2.44 0.83 -11.56
CA GLY A 22 2.37 -0.60 -11.69
C GLY A 22 0.92 -1.08 -11.81
N SER A 23 0.71 -2.40 -11.71
CA SER A 23 -0.60 -3.00 -11.93
C SER A 23 -1.31 -3.44 -10.66
N ALA A 24 -0.69 -3.27 -9.49
CA ALA A 24 -1.38 -3.52 -8.23
C ALA A 24 -2.37 -2.39 -7.94
N PRO A 25 -3.48 -2.65 -7.24
CA PRO A 25 -4.38 -1.57 -6.82
C PRO A 25 -3.64 -0.54 -5.99
N ILE A 26 -3.83 0.74 -6.32
CA ILE A 26 -3.15 1.83 -5.64
C ILE A 26 -4.19 2.73 -4.98
N PHE A 27 -3.99 2.99 -3.69
CA PHE A 27 -4.85 3.87 -2.91
C PHE A 27 -4.05 5.11 -2.51
N TYR A 28 -4.64 6.28 -2.66
CA TYR A 28 -3.99 7.53 -2.34
C TYR A 28 -4.54 8.08 -1.04
N ALA A 29 -3.63 8.47 -0.15
CA ALA A 29 -3.98 9.08 1.13
C ALA A 29 -3.55 10.55 1.11
N ASP A 30 -4.30 11.40 1.80
CA ASP A 30 -4.01 12.82 1.85
C ASP A 30 -3.06 13.18 2.99
N SER A 31 -2.86 12.28 3.93
CA SER A 31 -1.98 12.51 5.08
C SER A 31 -1.38 11.20 5.53
N HIS A 32 -0.35 11.30 6.37
CA HIS A 32 0.27 10.11 6.94
C HIS A 32 -0.71 9.36 7.85
N GLU A 33 -1.54 10.09 8.58
CA GLU A 33 -2.55 9.48 9.44
C GLU A 33 -3.55 8.66 8.63
N GLU A 34 -4.02 9.22 7.52
CA GLU A 34 -4.93 8.49 6.63
C GLU A 34 -4.25 7.29 6.00
N LEU A 35 -2.98 7.45 5.63
CA LEU A 35 -2.18 6.35 5.09
C LEU A 35 -2.17 5.16 6.04
N GLU A 36 -1.93 5.42 7.33
CA GLU A 36 -1.94 4.37 8.33
C GLU A 36 -3.31 3.74 8.49
N GLN A 37 -4.36 4.55 8.53
CA GLN A 37 -5.73 4.04 8.70
C GLN A 37 -6.16 3.15 7.55
N ILE A 38 -5.93 3.59 6.32
CA ILE A 38 -6.28 2.80 5.14
C ILE A 38 -5.51 1.48 5.15
N SER A 39 -4.23 1.55 5.50
CA SER A 39 -3.38 0.36 5.54
C SER A 39 -3.89 -0.66 6.56
N ILE A 40 -4.30 -0.19 7.74
CA ILE A 40 -4.82 -1.08 8.78
C ILE A 40 -6.13 -1.73 8.32
N TYR A 41 -7.04 -0.96 7.73
CA TYR A 41 -8.29 -1.51 7.24
C TYR A 41 -8.08 -2.56 6.16
N LEU A 42 -7.21 -2.26 5.19
CA LEU A 42 -6.95 -3.20 4.11
C LEU A 42 -6.26 -4.47 4.62
N ALA A 43 -5.32 -4.31 5.56
CA ALA A 43 -4.65 -5.46 6.16
C ALA A 43 -5.64 -6.37 6.87
N ARG A 44 -6.62 -5.80 7.55
CA ARG A 44 -7.65 -6.58 8.24
C ARG A 44 -8.58 -7.28 7.25
N ILE A 45 -9.00 -6.55 6.21
CA ILE A 45 -9.91 -7.11 5.20
C ILE A 45 -9.25 -8.29 4.49
N PHE A 46 -7.99 -8.17 4.14
CA PHE A 46 -7.27 -9.21 3.42
C PHE A 46 -6.59 -10.23 4.33
N MET A 47 -6.59 -9.98 5.64
CA MET A 47 -5.84 -10.80 6.60
C MET A 47 -4.37 -10.89 6.20
N ALA A 48 -3.78 -9.75 5.95
CA ALA A 48 -2.45 -9.62 5.38
C ALA A 48 -1.57 -8.68 6.21
N ALA A 49 -0.30 -8.60 5.88
CA ALA A 49 0.66 -7.78 6.60
C ALA A 49 0.88 -6.44 5.92
N ILE A 50 1.18 -5.41 6.71
CA ILE A 50 1.55 -4.09 6.23
C ILE A 50 3.06 -3.99 6.22
N HIS A 51 3.63 -3.49 5.12
CA HIS A 51 5.05 -3.20 5.03
C HIS A 51 5.22 -1.72 4.70
N ASP A 52 5.94 -1.01 5.57
CA ASP A 52 6.24 0.41 5.39
C ASP A 52 7.56 0.52 4.64
N LEU A 53 7.54 1.13 3.48
CA LEU A 53 8.73 1.28 2.66
C LEU A 53 9.56 2.51 3.02
N GLY A 54 9.10 3.31 3.98
CA GLY A 54 9.89 4.41 4.52
C GLY A 54 9.84 5.71 3.74
N ASN A 55 9.04 5.80 2.69
CA ASN A 55 9.00 6.99 1.84
C ASN A 55 7.56 7.43 1.53
N GLY A 56 6.66 7.19 2.46
CA GLY A 56 5.24 7.53 2.26
C GLY A 56 4.50 6.49 1.45
N VAL A 57 5.05 5.29 1.35
CA VAL A 57 4.43 4.18 0.63
C VAL A 57 4.33 2.98 1.55
N TYR A 58 3.12 2.44 1.66
CA TYR A 58 2.86 1.20 2.39
C TYR A 58 2.36 0.17 1.40
N ILE A 59 2.75 -1.07 1.58
CA ILE A 59 2.22 -2.16 0.76
C ILE A 59 1.55 -3.20 1.66
N ILE A 60 0.52 -3.80 1.14
CA ILE A 60 -0.22 -4.88 1.80
C ILE A 60 0.18 -6.18 1.13
N VAL A 61 0.76 -7.07 1.91
CA VAL A 61 1.35 -8.31 1.38
C VAL A 61 0.75 -9.49 2.11
N LYS A 62 0.31 -10.46 1.36
CA LYS A 62 -0.18 -11.70 1.94
C LYS A 62 0.98 -12.67 2.13
N HIS A 63 1.08 -13.22 3.31
CA HIS A 63 2.13 -14.20 3.64
C HIS A 63 1.60 -15.62 3.70
#